data_e7802ad41f94eccd844eef8dba1330e1
#
_entry.id   e7802ad41f94eccd844eef8dba1330e1
#
_cell.length_a   1.000
_cell.length_b   1.000
_cell.length_c   1.000
_cell.angle_alpha   90.00
_cell.angle_beta   90.00
_cell.angle_gamma   90.00
#
_symmetry.space_group_name_H-M   'P 1'
#
loop_
_entity.id
_entity.type
_entity.pdbx_description
1 polymer ?
#
loop_
_entity_poly.entity_id
_entity_poly.type
_entity_poly.pdbx_seq_one_letter_code
_entity_poly.pdbx_strand_id
1 'polypeptide(L)'
;MDYNVSAGSETYRGFLMDNILHSDVGDIHFHLYIPESYDKSEPYALYLSLPGYEGLYFQGVGTNIRSEDFAFEAQKYNDKMIIAAPQLSDWGNTSAEQTIALTEYLLDAYAIDRGKVYINGYSGGGETLSLVLTKRPELFTAALHVASVWDGELAPLVQARTPVYFVIGESDEYYGSARISRTYEELCRLYRAEGLTEEEIGALAVLDVKDRAWFGGGNQHGGIGRVSQDETVMRWLFGR
;
A
#
# COMPACT_ATOMS: atom_id res chain seq x y z
N MET A 1 -20.35 1.78 -13.79
CA MET A 1 -19.75 0.90 -14.83
C MET A 1 -20.13 -0.54 -14.51
N ASP A 2 -20.37 -1.35 -15.54
CA ASP A 2 -20.59 -2.78 -15.30
C ASP A 2 -19.22 -3.45 -15.22
N TYR A 3 -18.75 -3.69 -14.01
CA TYR A 3 -17.50 -4.42 -13.80
C TYR A 3 -17.73 -5.93 -13.97
N ASN A 4 -16.84 -6.60 -14.67
CA ASN A 4 -16.85 -8.05 -14.81
C ASN A 4 -15.90 -8.65 -13.77
N VAL A 5 -16.44 -9.32 -12.76
CA VAL A 5 -15.68 -9.93 -11.67
C VAL A 5 -16.04 -11.40 -11.53
N SER A 6 -15.05 -12.26 -11.58
CA SER A 6 -15.14 -13.66 -11.19
C SER A 6 -14.81 -13.80 -9.71
N ALA A 7 -15.77 -14.27 -8.91
CA ALA A 7 -15.53 -14.50 -7.48
C ALA A 7 -14.70 -15.78 -7.27
N GLY A 8 -13.77 -15.73 -6.32
CA GLY A 8 -13.08 -16.93 -5.86
C GLY A 8 -13.99 -17.88 -5.09
N SER A 9 -13.49 -19.08 -4.78
CA SER A 9 -14.27 -20.12 -4.11
C SER A 9 -13.68 -20.57 -2.77
N GLU A 10 -12.46 -20.17 -2.45
CA GLU A 10 -11.75 -20.55 -1.23
C GLU A 10 -11.61 -19.37 -0.28
N THR A 11 -11.50 -19.65 1.01
CA THR A 11 -11.25 -18.62 2.03
C THR A 11 -9.96 -18.94 2.80
N TYR A 12 -9.23 -17.88 3.17
CA TYR A 12 -8.07 -17.96 4.02
C TYR A 12 -8.08 -16.83 5.04
N ARG A 13 -8.15 -17.16 6.33
CA ARG A 13 -8.18 -16.20 7.45
C ARG A 13 -9.19 -15.04 7.23
N GLY A 14 -10.37 -15.38 6.69
CA GLY A 14 -11.45 -14.41 6.42
C GLY A 14 -11.41 -13.75 5.04
N PHE A 15 -10.34 -13.92 4.26
CA PHE A 15 -10.26 -13.42 2.88
C PHE A 15 -10.87 -14.40 1.90
N LEU A 16 -11.75 -13.94 1.01
CA LEU A 16 -12.13 -14.67 -0.20
C LEU A 16 -10.96 -14.61 -1.18
N MET A 17 -10.42 -15.77 -1.52
CA MET A 17 -9.19 -15.91 -2.29
C MET A 17 -9.45 -15.88 -3.79
N ASP A 18 -8.51 -15.26 -4.53
CA ASP A 18 -8.45 -15.30 -5.99
C ASP A 18 -9.73 -14.83 -6.70
N ASN A 19 -10.23 -13.68 -6.29
CA ASN A 19 -11.20 -12.95 -7.11
C ASN A 19 -10.46 -12.36 -8.32
N ILE A 20 -11.12 -12.28 -9.45
CA ILE A 20 -10.53 -11.76 -10.69
C ILE A 20 -11.39 -10.60 -11.19
N LEU A 21 -10.80 -9.40 -11.22
CA LEU A 21 -11.37 -8.28 -11.95
C LEU A 21 -10.88 -8.32 -13.40
N HIS A 22 -11.78 -8.57 -14.34
CA HIS A 22 -11.50 -8.51 -15.77
C HIS A 22 -11.56 -7.06 -16.23
N SER A 23 -10.43 -6.51 -16.65
CA SER A 23 -10.29 -5.10 -17.00
C SER A 23 -9.52 -4.89 -18.30
N ASP A 24 -9.52 -3.67 -18.82
CA ASP A 24 -8.77 -3.30 -20.02
C ASP A 24 -7.24 -3.39 -19.83
N VAL A 25 -6.78 -3.39 -18.57
CA VAL A 25 -5.36 -3.57 -18.19
C VAL A 25 -5.03 -5.02 -17.83
N GLY A 26 -5.89 -5.96 -18.25
CA GLY A 26 -5.76 -7.39 -18.02
C GLY A 26 -6.55 -7.89 -16.80
N ASP A 27 -6.42 -9.17 -16.54
CA ASP A 27 -7.02 -9.83 -15.38
C ASP A 27 -6.23 -9.44 -14.12
N ILE A 28 -6.96 -9.00 -13.09
CA ILE A 28 -6.38 -8.58 -11.82
C ILE A 28 -6.84 -9.55 -10.74
N HIS A 29 -5.92 -10.36 -10.26
CA HIS A 29 -6.17 -11.30 -9.17
C HIS A 29 -6.04 -10.60 -7.82
N PHE A 30 -7.00 -10.81 -6.93
CA PHE A 30 -6.97 -10.22 -5.61
C PHE A 30 -7.70 -11.05 -4.57
N HIS A 31 -7.28 -10.94 -3.32
CA HIS A 31 -7.95 -11.50 -2.16
C HIS A 31 -8.71 -10.39 -1.47
N LEU A 32 -9.93 -10.66 -1.04
CA LEU A 32 -10.84 -9.65 -0.51
C LEU A 32 -11.36 -10.05 0.87
N TYR A 33 -11.15 -9.18 1.84
CA TYR A 33 -11.80 -9.25 3.14
C TYR A 33 -12.91 -8.20 3.22
N ILE A 34 -14.09 -8.65 3.56
CA ILE A 34 -15.24 -7.81 3.85
C ILE A 34 -15.66 -8.16 5.28
N PRO A 35 -15.72 -7.19 6.23
CA PRO A 35 -16.20 -7.46 7.58
C PRO A 35 -17.61 -8.07 7.57
N GLU A 36 -17.87 -9.01 8.49
CA GLU A 36 -19.23 -9.60 8.63
C GLU A 36 -20.30 -8.55 8.93
N SER A 37 -19.90 -7.43 9.55
CA SER A 37 -20.75 -6.28 9.85
C SER A 37 -21.03 -5.38 8.65
N TYR A 38 -20.49 -5.70 7.46
CA TYR A 38 -20.62 -4.81 6.31
C TYR A 38 -22.07 -4.52 5.95
N ASP A 39 -22.42 -3.23 5.95
CA ASP A 39 -23.71 -2.71 5.53
C ASP A 39 -23.50 -1.61 4.47
N LYS A 40 -24.12 -1.79 3.32
CA LYS A 40 -24.05 -0.81 2.22
C LYS A 40 -24.64 0.57 2.57
N SER A 41 -25.39 0.69 3.65
CA SER A 41 -25.96 1.97 4.13
C SER A 41 -24.93 2.82 4.88
N GLU A 42 -23.78 2.25 5.26
CA GLU A 42 -22.72 2.95 6.00
C GLU A 42 -21.40 2.92 5.23
N PRO A 43 -20.62 4.03 5.25
CA PRO A 43 -19.32 4.08 4.58
C PRO A 43 -18.25 3.34 5.39
N TYR A 44 -17.42 2.55 4.71
CA TYR A 44 -16.29 1.79 5.24
C TYR A 44 -14.96 2.37 4.75
N ALA A 45 -13.91 2.16 5.49
CA ALA A 45 -12.57 2.39 4.99
C ALA A 45 -12.19 1.33 3.95
N LEU A 46 -11.25 1.67 3.07
CA LEU A 46 -10.63 0.72 2.13
C LEU A 46 -9.12 0.69 2.37
N TYR A 47 -8.56 -0.50 2.39
CA TYR A 47 -7.12 -0.69 2.45
C TYR A 47 -6.64 -1.64 1.36
N LEU A 48 -5.60 -1.24 0.61
CA LEU A 48 -4.92 -2.08 -0.38
C LEU A 48 -3.52 -2.43 0.13
N SER A 49 -3.18 -3.72 0.13
CA SER A 49 -1.86 -4.22 0.50
C SER A 49 -1.15 -4.78 -0.72
N LEU A 50 -0.20 -4.01 -1.28
CA LEU A 50 0.57 -4.41 -2.46
C LEU A 50 1.74 -5.30 -2.06
N PRO A 51 1.88 -6.48 -2.71
CA PRO A 51 2.87 -7.48 -2.35
C PRO A 51 4.26 -7.15 -2.86
N GLY A 52 5.28 -7.74 -2.21
CA GLY A 52 6.61 -7.86 -2.77
C GLY A 52 6.69 -8.94 -3.86
N TYR A 53 7.91 -9.26 -4.30
CA TYR A 53 8.17 -10.21 -5.40
C TYR A 53 7.52 -11.58 -5.18
N GLU A 54 7.63 -12.10 -3.98
CA GLU A 54 7.11 -13.44 -3.66
C GLU A 54 5.58 -13.49 -3.68
N GLY A 55 4.92 -12.34 -3.61
CA GLY A 55 3.47 -12.20 -3.64
C GLY A 55 2.87 -11.94 -5.02
N LEU A 56 3.66 -11.85 -6.10
CA LEU A 56 3.12 -11.73 -7.46
C LEU A 56 2.39 -13.02 -7.88
N TYR A 57 1.41 -12.88 -8.78
CA TYR A 57 0.49 -13.97 -9.12
C TYR A 57 1.21 -15.23 -9.66
N PHE A 58 2.27 -15.07 -10.42
CA PHE A 58 3.04 -16.19 -10.97
C PHE A 58 3.77 -17.04 -9.92
N GLN A 59 3.92 -16.54 -8.70
CA GLN A 59 4.49 -17.29 -7.56
C GLN A 59 3.48 -18.26 -6.92
N GLY A 60 2.21 -18.15 -7.28
CA GLY A 60 1.13 -18.99 -6.82
C GLY A 60 0.05 -18.23 -6.06
N VAL A 61 -1.17 -18.72 -6.13
CA VAL A 61 -2.34 -18.08 -5.50
C VAL A 61 -2.18 -17.99 -3.99
N GLY A 62 -2.31 -16.77 -3.48
CA GLY A 62 -2.28 -16.47 -2.05
C GLY A 62 -0.89 -16.45 -1.43
N THR A 63 0.20 -16.48 -2.20
CA THR A 63 1.56 -16.35 -1.68
C THR A 63 1.76 -15.03 -0.94
N ASN A 64 1.17 -13.92 -1.44
CA ASN A 64 1.19 -12.62 -0.79
C ASN A 64 0.66 -12.66 0.65
N ILE A 65 -0.57 -13.10 0.85
CA ILE A 65 -1.18 -13.10 2.19
C ILE A 65 -0.74 -14.26 3.09
N ARG A 66 0.08 -15.20 2.59
CA ARG A 66 0.71 -16.23 3.40
C ARG A 66 2.11 -15.84 3.87
N SER A 67 2.73 -14.88 3.23
CA SER A 67 4.09 -14.40 3.53
C SER A 67 4.13 -13.02 4.18
N GLU A 68 3.07 -12.22 4.07
CA GLU A 68 3.00 -10.85 4.57
C GLU A 68 1.77 -10.65 5.47
N ASP A 69 1.96 -10.00 6.62
CA ASP A 69 0.89 -9.85 7.62
C ASP A 69 0.13 -8.51 7.52
N PHE A 70 0.51 -7.59 6.62
CA PHE A 70 -0.09 -6.24 6.55
C PHE A 70 -1.61 -6.27 6.46
N ALA A 71 -2.17 -7.11 5.59
CA ALA A 71 -3.61 -7.23 5.39
C ALA A 71 -4.35 -7.75 6.64
N PHE A 72 -3.71 -8.61 7.44
CA PHE A 72 -4.30 -9.13 8.67
C PHE A 72 -4.16 -8.16 9.83
N GLU A 73 -2.99 -7.55 9.99
CA GLU A 73 -2.72 -6.60 11.06
C GLU A 73 -3.60 -5.35 10.94
N ALA A 74 -3.92 -4.93 9.71
CA ALA A 74 -4.80 -3.80 9.44
C ALA A 74 -6.18 -3.92 10.10
N GLN A 75 -6.73 -5.14 10.22
CA GLN A 75 -8.03 -5.38 10.84
C GLN A 75 -8.10 -4.93 12.31
N LYS A 76 -6.96 -4.81 12.99
CA LYS A 76 -6.88 -4.37 14.39
C LYS A 76 -7.15 -2.87 14.58
N TYR A 77 -7.08 -2.09 13.50
CA TYR A 77 -7.15 -0.62 13.56
C TYR A 77 -8.52 -0.05 13.19
N ASN A 78 -9.31 -0.81 12.44
CA ASN A 78 -10.66 -0.39 12.07
C ASN A 78 -11.51 -1.61 11.70
N ASP A 79 -12.53 -1.90 12.49
CA ASP A 79 -13.49 -2.99 12.25
C ASP A 79 -14.45 -2.72 11.08
N LYS A 80 -14.54 -1.46 10.62
CA LYS A 80 -15.25 -1.05 9.42
C LYS A 80 -14.28 -0.78 8.27
N MET A 81 -13.49 -1.76 7.88
CA MET A 81 -12.54 -1.63 6.78
C MET A 81 -12.60 -2.84 5.84
N ILE A 82 -12.82 -2.58 4.56
CA ILE A 82 -12.65 -3.56 3.48
C ILE A 82 -11.17 -3.60 3.12
N ILE A 83 -10.61 -4.80 2.94
CA ILE A 83 -9.18 -4.97 2.67
C ILE A 83 -9.02 -5.79 1.40
N ALA A 84 -8.27 -5.26 0.44
CA ALA A 84 -7.88 -5.97 -0.78
C ALA A 84 -6.37 -6.23 -0.80
N ALA A 85 -5.99 -7.47 -1.07
CA ALA A 85 -4.60 -7.88 -1.25
C ALA A 85 -4.43 -8.41 -2.68
N PRO A 86 -4.06 -7.56 -3.66
CA PRO A 86 -3.88 -7.99 -5.04
C PRO A 86 -2.64 -8.85 -5.21
N GLN A 87 -2.68 -9.73 -6.21
CA GLN A 87 -1.51 -10.41 -6.76
C GLN A 87 -1.29 -9.88 -8.17
N LEU A 88 -0.36 -8.97 -8.29
CA LEU A 88 -0.10 -8.19 -9.50
C LEU A 88 0.79 -8.96 -10.48
N SER A 89 1.01 -8.36 -11.66
CA SER A 89 1.77 -9.00 -12.76
C SER A 89 3.27 -8.76 -12.66
N ASP A 90 3.67 -7.57 -12.21
CA ASP A 90 5.07 -7.09 -12.12
C ASP A 90 5.22 -6.06 -10.99
N TRP A 91 6.22 -5.18 -11.06
CA TRP A 91 6.39 -4.03 -10.15
C TRP A 91 6.28 -2.69 -10.86
N GLY A 92 6.03 -2.71 -12.15
CA GLY A 92 6.07 -1.57 -13.02
C GLY A 92 4.71 -0.94 -13.30
N ASN A 93 4.64 -0.32 -14.47
CA ASN A 93 3.45 0.42 -14.90
C ASN A 93 2.20 -0.46 -15.05
N THR A 94 2.34 -1.71 -15.50
CA THR A 94 1.19 -2.61 -15.63
C THR A 94 0.52 -2.82 -14.28
N SER A 95 1.29 -3.15 -13.25
CA SER A 95 0.77 -3.34 -11.90
C SER A 95 0.27 -2.05 -11.27
N ALA A 96 0.87 -0.91 -11.59
CA ALA A 96 0.35 0.39 -11.15
C ALA A 96 -1.04 0.66 -11.74
N GLU A 97 -1.24 0.41 -13.03
CA GLU A 97 -2.54 0.55 -13.69
C GLU A 97 -3.56 -0.46 -13.19
N GLN A 98 -3.15 -1.71 -12.96
CA GLN A 98 -3.97 -2.73 -12.31
C GLN A 98 -4.41 -2.32 -10.91
N THR A 99 -3.51 -1.77 -10.10
CA THR A 99 -3.83 -1.26 -8.75
C THR A 99 -4.84 -0.13 -8.80
N ILE A 100 -4.68 0.82 -9.72
CA ILE A 100 -5.61 1.94 -9.92
C ILE A 100 -6.99 1.39 -10.34
N ALA A 101 -7.05 0.51 -11.34
CA ALA A 101 -8.31 -0.08 -11.81
C ALA A 101 -9.03 -0.88 -10.70
N LEU A 102 -8.28 -1.66 -9.91
CA LEU A 102 -8.84 -2.37 -8.76
C LEU A 102 -9.37 -1.40 -7.70
N THR A 103 -8.63 -0.33 -7.41
CA THR A 103 -9.07 0.69 -6.44
C THR A 103 -10.37 1.35 -6.89
N GLU A 104 -10.46 1.78 -8.15
CA GLU A 104 -11.66 2.39 -8.71
C GLU A 104 -12.86 1.43 -8.69
N TYR A 105 -12.64 0.17 -9.05
CA TYR A 105 -13.67 -0.86 -8.93
C TYR A 105 -14.20 -0.97 -7.49
N LEU A 106 -13.32 -1.07 -6.51
CA LEU A 106 -13.72 -1.23 -5.11
C LEU A 106 -14.45 -0.01 -4.58
N LEU A 107 -14.03 1.20 -4.98
CA LEU A 107 -14.71 2.46 -4.64
C LEU A 107 -16.12 2.57 -5.23
N ASP A 108 -16.37 1.94 -6.36
CA ASP A 108 -17.68 1.95 -7.01
C ASP A 108 -18.59 0.78 -6.57
N ALA A 109 -17.99 -0.37 -6.25
CA ALA A 109 -18.72 -1.58 -5.89
C ALA A 109 -19.20 -1.59 -4.43
N TYR A 110 -18.47 -0.91 -3.55
CA TYR A 110 -18.71 -0.90 -2.11
C TYR A 110 -19.00 0.51 -1.58
N ALA A 111 -19.67 0.58 -0.43
CA ALA A 111 -19.87 1.85 0.28
C ALA A 111 -18.58 2.26 0.99
N ILE A 112 -17.71 2.98 0.29
CA ILE A 112 -16.40 3.42 0.80
C ILE A 112 -16.42 4.92 1.10
N ASP A 113 -15.91 5.28 2.29
CA ASP A 113 -15.53 6.64 2.62
C ASP A 113 -14.25 7.01 1.84
N ARG A 114 -14.39 7.85 0.83
CA ARG A 114 -13.25 8.28 -0.01
C ARG A 114 -12.19 9.08 0.76
N GLY A 115 -12.49 9.54 1.97
CA GLY A 115 -11.53 10.11 2.92
C GLY A 115 -10.80 9.06 3.76
N LYS A 116 -11.03 7.75 3.55
CA LYS A 116 -10.41 6.64 4.30
C LYS A 116 -9.94 5.52 3.37
N VAL A 117 -9.16 5.87 2.38
CA VAL A 117 -8.57 4.94 1.41
C VAL A 117 -7.07 4.87 1.63
N TYR A 118 -6.58 3.73 2.08
CA TYR A 118 -5.19 3.53 2.49
C TYR A 118 -4.51 2.50 1.60
N ILE A 119 -3.20 2.62 1.46
CA ILE A 119 -2.41 1.70 0.65
C ILE A 119 -1.03 1.49 1.26
N ASN A 120 -0.51 0.26 1.21
CA ASN A 120 0.91 0.03 1.41
C ASN A 120 1.53 -0.68 0.23
N GLY A 121 2.85 -0.56 0.10
CA GLY A 121 3.65 -1.34 -0.82
C GLY A 121 4.94 -1.79 -0.14
N TYR A 122 5.18 -3.11 -0.14
CA TYR A 122 6.37 -3.71 0.43
C TYR A 122 7.32 -4.19 -0.67
N SER A 123 8.61 -3.88 -0.57
CA SER A 123 9.62 -4.29 -1.54
C SER A 123 9.23 -3.87 -2.98
N GLY A 124 9.14 -4.79 -3.93
CA GLY A 124 8.65 -4.49 -5.28
C GLY A 124 7.26 -3.83 -5.31
N GLY A 125 6.39 -4.14 -4.33
CA GLY A 125 5.12 -3.43 -4.18
C GLY A 125 5.27 -1.94 -3.84
N GLY A 126 6.39 -1.54 -3.24
CA GLY A 126 6.73 -0.14 -3.03
C GLY A 126 7.13 0.57 -4.32
N GLU A 127 7.83 -0.11 -5.24
CA GLU A 127 8.08 0.41 -6.59
C GLU A 127 6.75 0.67 -7.31
N THR A 128 5.85 -0.33 -7.31
CA THR A 128 4.48 -0.18 -7.85
C THR A 128 3.73 0.97 -7.20
N LEU A 129 3.75 1.07 -5.86
CA LEU A 129 3.10 2.14 -5.11
C LEU A 129 3.59 3.53 -5.55
N SER A 130 4.90 3.70 -5.79
CA SER A 130 5.46 4.96 -6.25
C SER A 130 4.89 5.41 -7.60
N LEU A 131 4.65 4.46 -8.51
CA LEU A 131 4.04 4.70 -9.81
C LEU A 131 2.52 4.97 -9.70
N VAL A 132 1.83 4.27 -8.80
CA VAL A 132 0.42 4.55 -8.47
C VAL A 132 0.25 5.99 -8.00
N LEU A 133 1.08 6.42 -7.05
CA LEU A 133 1.03 7.78 -6.50
C LEU A 133 1.54 8.86 -7.47
N THR A 134 2.28 8.49 -8.51
CA THR A 134 2.59 9.39 -9.63
C THR A 134 1.37 9.63 -10.51
N LYS A 135 0.55 8.58 -10.72
CA LYS A 135 -0.59 8.62 -11.67
C LYS A 135 -1.87 9.14 -11.00
N ARG A 136 -2.19 8.65 -9.82
CA ARG A 136 -3.48 8.87 -9.14
C ARG A 136 -3.30 9.01 -7.61
N PRO A 137 -2.49 10.00 -7.15
CA PRO A 137 -2.26 10.18 -5.71
C PRO A 137 -3.54 10.52 -4.94
N GLU A 138 -4.49 11.20 -5.59
CA GLU A 138 -5.76 11.65 -5.00
C GLU A 138 -6.73 10.52 -4.64
N LEU A 139 -6.49 9.30 -5.11
CA LEU A 139 -7.29 8.14 -4.71
C LEU A 139 -7.05 7.73 -3.26
N PHE A 140 -5.93 8.15 -2.66
CA PHE A 140 -5.48 7.65 -1.36
C PHE A 140 -5.37 8.74 -0.31
N THR A 141 -5.89 8.44 0.88
CA THR A 141 -5.81 9.30 2.05
C THR A 141 -4.41 9.29 2.66
N ALA A 142 -3.74 8.14 2.65
CA ALA A 142 -2.35 7.98 3.07
C ALA A 142 -1.73 6.71 2.50
N ALA A 143 -0.40 6.69 2.43
CA ALA A 143 0.37 5.57 1.92
C ALA A 143 1.52 5.19 2.85
N LEU A 144 1.84 3.88 2.93
CA LEU A 144 2.97 3.32 3.64
C LEU A 144 3.90 2.62 2.65
N HIS A 145 5.10 3.17 2.47
CA HIS A 145 6.13 2.69 1.55
C HIS A 145 7.21 1.95 2.35
N VAL A 146 7.31 0.63 2.16
CA VAL A 146 8.09 -0.26 3.02
C VAL A 146 9.23 -0.91 2.25
N ALA A 147 10.46 -0.72 2.71
CA ALA A 147 11.70 -1.37 2.22
C ALA A 147 11.80 -1.38 0.69
N SER A 148 11.72 -0.21 0.07
CA SER A 148 11.70 -0.07 -1.38
C SER A 148 12.37 1.23 -1.84
N VAL A 149 12.30 1.46 -3.15
CA VAL A 149 12.75 2.68 -3.81
C VAL A 149 11.58 3.38 -4.46
N TRP A 150 11.75 4.65 -4.75
CA TRP A 150 10.76 5.46 -5.46
C TRP A 150 11.15 5.60 -6.93
N ASP A 151 10.35 5.09 -7.83
CA ASP A 151 10.59 5.12 -9.28
C ASP A 151 9.67 6.13 -9.99
N GLY A 152 8.70 6.69 -9.28
CA GLY A 152 7.75 7.64 -9.81
C GLY A 152 8.18 9.10 -9.73
N GLU A 153 7.40 9.96 -10.36
CA GLU A 153 7.52 11.42 -10.26
C GLU A 153 6.98 11.90 -8.90
N LEU A 154 7.63 12.88 -8.28
CA LEU A 154 7.19 13.44 -7.01
C LEU A 154 6.19 14.60 -7.16
N ALA A 155 6.18 15.28 -8.30
CA ALA A 155 5.34 16.45 -8.50
C ALA A 155 3.82 16.19 -8.33
N PRO A 156 3.23 15.09 -8.83
CA PRO A 156 1.83 14.78 -8.57
C PRO A 156 1.52 14.55 -7.10
N LEU A 157 2.42 13.88 -6.36
CA LEU A 157 2.31 13.65 -4.93
C LEU A 157 2.30 14.96 -4.15
N VAL A 158 3.19 15.90 -4.52
CA VAL A 158 3.28 17.24 -3.92
C VAL A 158 1.99 18.04 -4.14
N GLN A 159 1.45 18.00 -5.37
CA GLN A 159 0.21 18.69 -5.71
C GLN A 159 -1.01 18.13 -4.95
N ALA A 160 -1.11 16.82 -4.85
CA ALA A 160 -2.21 16.16 -4.16
C ALA A 160 -2.08 16.24 -2.64
N ARG A 161 -0.87 16.47 -2.12
CA ARG A 161 -0.55 16.43 -0.69
C ARG A 161 -0.94 15.12 -0.02
N THR A 162 -0.84 14.01 -0.75
CA THR A 162 -1.10 12.68 -0.18
C THR A 162 0.02 12.30 0.78
N PRO A 163 -0.28 12.04 2.07
CA PRO A 163 0.74 11.69 3.05
C PRO A 163 1.40 10.35 2.75
N VAL A 164 2.73 10.29 2.90
CA VAL A 164 3.51 9.06 2.73
C VAL A 164 4.45 8.84 3.92
N TYR A 165 4.39 7.63 4.48
CA TYR A 165 5.35 7.15 5.47
C TYR A 165 6.33 6.21 4.78
N PHE A 166 7.61 6.57 4.76
CA PHE A 166 8.69 5.74 4.25
C PHE A 166 9.35 5.02 5.42
N VAL A 167 9.48 3.70 5.34
CA VAL A 167 10.19 2.90 6.32
C VAL A 167 11.11 1.91 5.66
N ILE A 168 12.37 1.85 6.12
CA ILE A 168 13.40 0.96 5.58
C ILE A 168 14.45 0.64 6.65
N GLY A 169 15.15 -0.48 6.50
CA GLY A 169 16.35 -0.77 7.29
C GLY A 169 17.55 0.08 6.86
N GLU A 170 18.37 0.54 7.82
CA GLU A 170 19.56 1.36 7.53
C GLU A 170 20.52 0.69 6.53
N SER A 171 20.60 -0.64 6.57
CA SER A 171 21.44 -1.48 5.72
C SER A 171 20.61 -2.55 4.99
N ASP A 172 19.40 -2.15 4.51
CA ASP A 172 18.57 -3.02 3.70
C ASP A 172 19.38 -3.68 2.58
N GLU A 173 19.35 -5.02 2.50
CA GLU A 173 20.24 -5.81 1.66
C GLU A 173 19.95 -5.68 0.16
N TYR A 174 18.74 -5.24 -0.22
CA TYR A 174 18.35 -5.06 -1.62
C TYR A 174 18.52 -3.63 -2.12
N TYR A 175 17.95 -2.68 -1.39
CA TYR A 175 17.85 -1.30 -1.85
C TYR A 175 18.81 -0.35 -1.13
N GLY A 176 19.20 -0.68 0.10
CA GLY A 176 19.85 0.26 0.99
C GLY A 176 18.96 1.48 1.30
N SER A 177 19.22 2.17 2.39
CA SER A 177 18.41 3.34 2.79
C SER A 177 18.70 4.61 1.99
N ALA A 178 19.86 4.72 1.36
CA ALA A 178 20.33 5.98 0.76
C ALA A 178 19.46 6.50 -0.38
N ARG A 179 18.86 5.62 -1.20
CA ARG A 179 18.00 6.06 -2.32
C ARG A 179 16.73 6.69 -1.80
N ILE A 180 16.02 6.00 -0.91
CA ILE A 180 14.75 6.51 -0.39
C ILE A 180 14.95 7.74 0.51
N SER A 181 16.09 7.84 1.22
CA SER A 181 16.43 9.05 1.98
C SER A 181 16.57 10.27 1.07
N ARG A 182 17.24 10.14 -0.08
CA ARG A 182 17.29 11.21 -1.08
C ARG A 182 15.93 11.56 -1.66
N THR A 183 15.08 10.57 -1.91
CA THR A 183 13.69 10.81 -2.35
C THR A 183 12.91 11.62 -1.31
N TYR A 184 13.02 11.25 -0.03
CA TYR A 184 12.39 11.99 1.06
C TYR A 184 12.91 13.43 1.17
N GLU A 185 14.22 13.63 1.09
CA GLU A 185 14.84 14.97 1.09
C GLU A 185 14.33 15.83 -0.07
N GLU A 186 14.25 15.25 -1.27
CA GLU A 186 13.72 15.94 -2.44
C GLU A 186 12.23 16.26 -2.30
N LEU A 187 11.43 15.34 -1.77
CA LEU A 187 10.00 15.57 -1.48
C LEU A 187 9.84 16.73 -0.49
N CYS A 188 10.60 16.75 0.60
CA CYS A 188 10.60 17.86 1.55
C CYS A 188 11.02 19.19 0.92
N ARG A 189 12.02 19.15 0.02
CA ARG A 189 12.47 20.34 -0.73
C ARG A 189 11.34 20.88 -1.61
N LEU A 190 10.61 20.00 -2.30
CA LEU A 190 9.49 20.41 -3.15
C LEU A 190 8.35 21.01 -2.32
N TYR A 191 8.00 20.42 -1.18
CA TYR A 191 7.00 20.99 -0.27
C TYR A 191 7.39 22.38 0.26
N ARG A 192 8.68 22.58 0.61
CA ARG A 192 9.18 23.91 1.00
C ARG A 192 9.06 24.93 -0.15
N ALA A 193 9.30 24.49 -1.39
CA ALA A 193 9.15 25.35 -2.56
C ALA A 193 7.68 25.78 -2.80
N GLU A 194 6.71 24.95 -2.39
CA GLU A 194 5.29 25.27 -2.36
C GLU A 194 4.87 26.11 -1.12
N GLY A 195 5.82 26.47 -0.27
CA GLY A 195 5.60 27.34 0.89
C GLY A 195 5.09 26.64 2.16
N LEU A 196 5.17 25.30 2.23
CA LEU A 196 4.76 24.58 3.43
C LEU A 196 5.78 24.76 4.57
N THR A 197 5.27 24.83 5.79
CA THR A 197 6.07 24.82 7.01
C THR A 197 6.63 23.44 7.31
N GLU A 198 7.67 23.35 8.16
CA GLU A 198 8.23 22.05 8.57
C GLU A 198 7.19 21.17 9.30
N GLU A 199 6.25 21.77 10.04
CA GLU A 199 5.16 21.05 10.70
C GLU A 199 4.20 20.42 9.67
N GLU A 200 3.81 21.17 8.64
CA GLU A 200 2.97 20.66 7.55
C GLU A 200 3.69 19.58 6.74
N ILE A 201 5.00 19.76 6.48
CA ILE A 201 5.82 18.74 5.80
C ILE A 201 5.89 17.47 6.63
N GLY A 202 6.15 17.58 7.95
CA GLY A 202 6.20 16.43 8.86
C GLY A 202 4.86 15.69 8.99
N ALA A 203 3.74 16.38 8.71
CA ALA A 203 2.44 15.74 8.62
C ALA A 203 2.26 14.96 7.30
N LEU A 204 2.91 15.38 6.21
CA LEU A 204 2.77 14.79 4.88
C LEU A 204 3.83 13.76 4.54
N ALA A 205 5.03 13.88 5.10
CA ALA A 205 6.14 12.98 4.79
C ALA A 205 6.90 12.58 6.05
N VAL A 206 7.07 11.29 6.24
CA VAL A 206 7.85 10.72 7.34
C VAL A 206 8.90 9.77 6.74
N LEU A 207 10.14 9.84 7.23
CA LEU A 207 11.18 8.85 6.94
C LEU A 207 11.61 8.18 8.24
N ASP A 208 11.43 6.88 8.29
CA ASP A 208 11.78 6.02 9.43
C ASP A 208 12.83 5.01 8.98
N VAL A 209 14.08 5.28 9.30
CA VAL A 209 15.20 4.37 9.02
C VAL A 209 15.46 3.54 10.26
N LYS A 210 15.01 2.29 10.24
CA LYS A 210 15.20 1.34 11.35
C LYS A 210 16.67 0.93 11.45
N ASP A 211 17.22 1.03 12.63
CA ASP A 211 18.60 0.64 12.90
C ASP A 211 18.76 -0.89 13.01
N ARG A 212 20.01 -1.37 13.04
CA ARG A 212 20.33 -2.79 13.14
C ARG A 212 19.78 -3.44 14.41
N ALA A 213 19.66 -2.69 15.50
CA ALA A 213 19.16 -3.22 16.77
C ALA A 213 17.67 -3.56 16.68
N TRP A 214 16.88 -2.79 15.92
CA TRP A 214 15.48 -3.08 15.67
C TRP A 214 15.27 -4.46 15.02
N PHE A 215 16.22 -4.92 14.19
CA PHE A 215 16.17 -6.24 13.53
C PHE A 215 16.76 -7.37 14.37
N GLY A 216 17.34 -7.10 15.54
CA GLY A 216 18.03 -8.10 16.34
C GLY A 216 19.24 -8.72 15.63
N GLY A 217 19.84 -8.01 14.67
CA GLY A 217 21.00 -8.45 13.87
C GLY A 217 20.64 -9.38 12.70
N GLY A 218 19.35 -9.60 12.41
CA GLY A 218 18.89 -10.38 11.27
C GLY A 218 18.89 -9.60 9.95
N ASN A 219 18.40 -10.26 8.89
CA ASN A 219 18.20 -9.65 7.57
C ASN A 219 17.25 -8.46 7.69
N GLN A 220 17.63 -7.31 7.16
CA GLN A 220 16.84 -6.10 7.31
C GLN A 220 15.72 -6.01 6.27
N HIS A 221 15.97 -6.45 5.05
CA HIS A 221 14.95 -6.43 4.00
C HIS A 221 13.74 -7.31 4.35
N GLY A 222 13.95 -8.60 4.61
CA GLY A 222 12.88 -9.51 5.00
C GLY A 222 12.31 -9.22 6.41
N GLY A 223 13.17 -8.78 7.32
CA GLY A 223 12.78 -8.47 8.70
C GLY A 223 11.88 -7.24 8.84
N ILE A 224 11.88 -6.33 7.86
CA ILE A 224 11.06 -5.12 7.90
C ILE A 224 9.55 -5.38 7.82
N GLY A 225 9.13 -6.55 7.36
CA GLY A 225 7.72 -6.94 7.35
C GLY A 225 7.04 -6.83 8.73
N ARG A 226 7.83 -6.91 9.83
CA ARG A 226 7.35 -6.66 11.20
C ARG A 226 6.81 -5.23 11.43
N VAL A 227 7.03 -4.31 10.52
CA VAL A 227 6.40 -2.97 10.54
C VAL A 227 4.88 -3.08 10.52
N SER A 228 4.31 -4.14 9.93
CA SER A 228 2.88 -4.44 10.02
C SER A 228 2.37 -4.53 11.46
N GLN A 229 3.24 -4.85 12.43
CA GLN A 229 2.94 -4.96 13.86
C GLN A 229 3.41 -3.74 14.66
N ASP A 230 4.04 -2.76 14.01
CA ASP A 230 4.47 -1.51 14.66
C ASP A 230 3.27 -0.57 14.80
N GLU A 231 2.75 -0.45 16.02
CA GLU A 231 1.60 0.40 16.31
C GLU A 231 1.79 1.85 15.90
N THR A 232 3.00 2.38 16.02
CA THR A 232 3.28 3.78 15.65
C THR A 232 3.08 4.01 14.17
N VAL A 233 3.62 3.11 13.35
CA VAL A 233 3.52 3.18 11.88
C VAL A 233 2.08 2.94 11.42
N MET A 234 1.44 1.88 11.93
CA MET A 234 0.09 1.52 11.49
C MET A 234 -0.96 2.53 11.97
N ARG A 235 -0.83 3.09 13.19
CA ARG A 235 -1.70 4.20 13.65
C ARG A 235 -1.48 5.47 12.86
N TRP A 236 -0.26 5.74 12.41
CA TRP A 236 -0.02 6.86 11.51
C TRP A 236 -0.78 6.68 10.19
N LEU A 237 -0.73 5.47 9.60
CA LEU A 237 -1.42 5.17 8.35
C LEU A 237 -2.95 5.29 8.47
N PHE A 238 -3.55 4.61 9.46
CA PHE A 238 -5.02 4.51 9.59
C PHE A 238 -5.66 5.65 10.41
N GLY A 239 -4.88 6.54 10.96
CA GLY A 239 -5.35 7.70 11.73
C GLY A 239 -5.48 9.00 10.92
N ARG A 240 -5.39 8.90 9.59
CA ARG A 240 -5.48 10.05 8.67
C ARG A 240 -6.90 10.32 8.22
#